data_1d5b8461232128194adceea1a4b56ab5
#
_entry.id   1d5b8461232128194adceea1a4b56ab5
#
_cell.length_a   1.000
_cell.length_b   1.000
_cell.length_c   1.000
_cell.angle_alpha   90.00
_cell.angle_beta   90.00
_cell.angle_gamma   90.00
#
_symmetry.space_group_name_H-M   'P 1'
#
loop_
_entity.id
_entity.type
_entity.pdbx_description
1 polymer ?
#
loop_
_entity_poly.entity_id
_entity_poly.type
_entity_poly.pdbx_seq_one_letter_code
_entity_poly.pdbx_strand_id
1 'polypeptide(L)'
;EGIGDKHIPWIHNVKNTDMVIDIDDEDSLTERFSRDTARKLVDIAVIRLPKISNFTDFSPFERYENVSLRYVDHVGALGTPDMILLPGTKSTIADLRWLRERGLEAAILKEAAGGTLVFGVCGGYQMLGRSVSDPEGVEAAGLTELRGMGLLEMETVFHGEKVQRQTAGMFSGVEGMLAGLNELRYEGYEIHMGRSEAQMPALAGNGNVYGSYVHGIFDAPGIADEILKAICARRGVAFSALGTFDRAAYRERQYDLLADAVRAGLDMEFVYRVLRKEI
;
A
#
# COMPACT_ATOMS: atom_id res chain seq x y z
N GLU A 1 11.97 6.12 0.60
CA GLU A 1 12.58 4.90 0.08
C GLU A 1 13.71 4.48 0.98
N GLY A 2 13.50 3.45 1.53
CA GLY A 2 13.99 2.57 2.46
C GLY A 2 15.42 2.68 2.87
N ILE A 3 15.57 3.13 4.05
CA ILE A 3 16.69 2.77 4.92
C ILE A 3 16.62 1.24 5.23
N GLY A 4 16.06 0.42 4.40
CA GLY A 4 15.91 -1.02 4.56
C GLY A 4 16.28 -1.84 3.34
N ASP A 5 16.76 -1.20 2.29
CA ASP A 5 17.29 -1.94 1.16
C ASP A 5 18.72 -2.42 1.49
N LYS A 6 19.00 -3.71 1.29
CA LYS A 6 20.35 -4.30 1.38
C LYS A 6 21.37 -3.62 0.43
N HIS A 7 20.90 -2.74 -0.42
CA HIS A 7 21.71 -1.87 -1.27
C HIS A 7 21.82 -0.49 -0.60
N ILE A 8 22.94 -0.28 0.08
CA ILE A 8 23.32 1.03 0.60
C ILE A 8 23.36 1.99 -0.60
N PRO A 9 22.49 3.02 -0.64
CA PRO A 9 22.54 4.01 -1.71
C PRO A 9 23.95 4.57 -1.83
N TRP A 10 24.42 4.80 -3.05
CA TRP A 10 25.77 5.33 -3.32
C TRP A 10 26.09 6.64 -2.60
N ILE A 11 25.09 7.38 -2.15
CA ILE A 11 25.21 8.59 -1.33
C ILE A 11 25.51 8.30 0.15
N HIS A 12 25.31 7.05 0.62
CA HIS A 12 25.63 6.67 1.99
C HIS A 12 27.02 6.06 2.05
N ASN A 13 27.95 6.78 2.67
CA ASN A 13 29.28 6.26 2.95
C ASN A 13 29.34 5.69 4.37
N VAL A 14 28.96 4.42 4.49
CA VAL A 14 28.96 3.70 5.80
C VAL A 14 30.33 3.68 6.51
N LYS A 15 31.42 3.90 5.77
CA LYS A 15 32.77 3.97 6.38
C LYS A 15 32.96 5.23 7.23
N ASN A 16 32.16 6.26 7.01
CA ASN A 16 32.18 7.52 7.74
C ASN A 16 30.98 7.65 8.68
N THR A 17 30.29 6.56 8.99
CA THR A 17 29.13 6.53 9.86
C THR A 17 29.49 5.75 11.13
N ASP A 18 29.33 6.35 12.29
CA ASP A 18 29.69 5.74 13.57
C ASP A 18 28.76 4.59 13.95
N MET A 19 27.53 4.59 13.46
CA MET A 19 26.54 3.55 13.71
C MET A 19 25.60 3.42 12.51
N VAL A 20 25.33 2.18 12.09
CA VAL A 20 24.25 1.84 11.15
C VAL A 20 23.26 0.96 11.91
N ILE A 21 22.04 1.43 12.04
CA ILE A 21 20.92 0.67 12.62
C ILE A 21 20.08 0.18 11.47
N ASP A 22 19.96 -1.13 11.32
CA ASP A 22 19.03 -1.76 10.40
C ASP A 22 17.67 -1.84 11.09
N ILE A 23 16.71 -1.08 10.57
CA ILE A 23 15.33 -1.08 11.07
C ILE A 23 14.47 -1.57 9.91
N ASP A 24 13.81 -2.70 10.09
CA ASP A 24 12.84 -3.18 9.14
C ASP A 24 11.62 -2.24 9.05
N ASP A 25 11.05 -2.09 7.85
CA ASP A 25 9.84 -1.28 7.64
C ASP A 25 8.68 -1.75 8.54
N GLU A 26 8.64 -3.05 8.85
CA GLU A 26 7.68 -3.68 9.75
C GLU A 26 7.80 -3.19 11.20
N ASP A 27 9.00 -2.84 11.66
CA ASP A 27 9.22 -2.31 13.01
C ASP A 27 8.62 -0.91 13.17
N SER A 28 8.61 -0.12 12.11
CA SER A 28 7.98 1.22 12.12
C SER A 28 6.45 1.18 12.13
N LEU A 29 5.82 0.03 11.84
CA LEU A 29 4.38 -0.15 11.92
C LEU A 29 3.87 -0.26 13.36
N THR A 30 4.70 -0.65 14.31
CA THR A 30 4.29 -0.97 15.70
C THR A 30 3.64 0.22 16.41
N GLU A 31 4.07 1.43 16.12
CA GLU A 31 3.49 2.65 16.70
C GLU A 31 2.17 3.10 16.03
N ARG A 32 1.94 2.71 14.77
CA ARG A 32 0.75 3.11 14.00
C ARG A 32 -0.49 2.28 14.33
N PHE A 33 -0.30 1.04 14.80
CA PHE A 33 -1.41 0.11 15.04
C PHE A 33 -2.30 0.44 16.24
N SER A 34 -1.93 1.38 17.09
CA SER A 34 -2.61 1.62 18.37
C SER A 34 -3.56 2.81 18.38
N ARG A 35 -3.78 3.54 17.30
CA ARG A 35 -4.21 4.94 17.40
C ARG A 35 -5.65 5.29 17.04
N ASP A 36 -6.51 4.46 16.47
CA ASP A 36 -7.85 4.95 16.17
C ASP A 36 -8.97 3.93 16.45
N THR A 37 -9.55 4.03 17.64
CA THR A 37 -10.79 3.32 18.02
C THR A 37 -12.04 4.19 17.83
N ALA A 38 -11.90 5.45 17.43
CA ALA A 38 -13.01 6.32 17.16
C ALA A 38 -13.69 5.92 15.83
N ARG A 39 -15.00 5.69 15.87
CA ARG A 39 -15.79 5.38 14.68
C ARG A 39 -15.87 6.63 13.81
N LYS A 40 -15.07 6.66 12.75
CA LYS A 40 -15.07 7.71 11.73
C LYS A 40 -16.15 7.45 10.67
N LEU A 41 -16.37 8.41 9.76
CA LEU A 41 -17.41 8.30 8.74
C LEU A 41 -17.10 7.22 7.70
N VAL A 42 -15.84 7.01 7.36
CA VAL A 42 -15.36 5.96 6.44
C VAL A 42 -14.33 5.10 7.16
N ASP A 43 -14.47 3.80 7.03
CA ASP A 43 -13.59 2.80 7.65
C ASP A 43 -12.85 2.00 6.57
N ILE A 44 -11.53 2.11 6.55
CA ILE A 44 -10.64 1.39 5.63
C ILE A 44 -9.81 0.38 6.43
N ALA A 45 -9.95 -0.90 6.09
CA ALA A 45 -9.19 -1.98 6.68
C ALA A 45 -8.03 -2.40 5.77
N VAL A 46 -6.80 -2.18 6.19
CA VAL A 46 -5.60 -2.74 5.55
C VAL A 46 -5.31 -4.10 6.17
N ILE A 47 -5.18 -5.12 5.36
CA ILE A 47 -4.81 -6.44 5.86
C ILE A 47 -3.33 -6.44 6.23
N ARG A 48 -3.04 -6.68 7.50
CA ARG A 48 -1.68 -6.79 8.01
C ARG A 48 -1.11 -8.17 7.70
N LEU A 49 -0.54 -8.30 6.52
CA LEU A 49 0.14 -9.52 6.11
C LEU A 49 1.42 -9.73 6.93
N PRO A 50 1.83 -10.98 7.24
CA PRO A 50 3.07 -11.26 7.97
C PRO A 50 4.33 -10.71 7.29
N LYS A 51 4.33 -10.65 5.96
CA LYS A 51 5.45 -10.12 5.16
C LYS A 51 5.04 -8.88 4.36
N ILE A 52 4.16 -8.06 4.94
CA ILE A 52 3.71 -6.80 4.35
C ILE A 52 4.89 -5.96 3.87
N SER A 53 4.74 -5.32 2.73
CA SER A 53 5.70 -4.36 2.18
C SER A 53 5.00 -3.13 1.62
N ASN A 54 5.71 -2.01 1.51
CA ASN A 54 5.20 -0.76 0.95
C ASN A 54 3.90 -0.27 1.63
N PHE A 55 3.79 -0.45 2.93
CA PHE A 55 2.62 -0.02 3.71
C PHE A 55 2.35 1.49 3.63
N THR A 56 3.34 2.28 3.23
CA THR A 56 3.22 3.72 2.99
C THR A 56 2.29 4.05 1.81
N ASP A 57 2.00 3.10 0.92
CA ASP A 57 1.06 3.28 -0.18
C ASP A 57 -0.32 3.80 0.28
N PHE A 58 -0.70 3.51 1.53
CA PHE A 58 -2.03 3.86 2.06
C PHE A 58 -2.06 5.16 2.86
N SER A 59 -0.91 5.81 3.07
CA SER A 59 -0.80 7.09 3.79
C SER A 59 -1.71 8.21 3.24
N PRO A 60 -2.05 8.27 1.95
CA PRO A 60 -2.98 9.27 1.45
C PRO A 60 -4.34 9.26 2.15
N PHE A 61 -4.82 8.11 2.60
CA PHE A 61 -6.09 7.98 3.31
C PHE A 61 -6.04 8.44 4.77
N GLU A 62 -4.88 8.36 5.43
CA GLU A 62 -4.70 8.81 6.83
C GLU A 62 -4.88 10.31 7.02
N ARG A 63 -4.90 11.06 5.93
CA ARG A 63 -4.90 12.51 5.93
C ARG A 63 -6.28 13.13 6.01
N TYR A 64 -7.34 12.32 5.87
CA TYR A 64 -8.71 12.76 6.01
C TYR A 64 -9.17 12.58 7.45
N GLU A 65 -9.71 13.65 8.06
CA GLU A 65 -10.08 13.65 9.48
C GLU A 65 -11.12 12.57 9.82
N ASN A 66 -12.08 12.37 8.93
CA ASN A 66 -13.19 11.44 9.12
C ASN A 66 -13.03 10.11 8.36
N VAL A 67 -11.78 9.74 8.02
CA VAL A 67 -11.42 8.42 7.49
C VAL A 67 -10.59 7.68 8.53
N SER A 68 -11.02 6.47 8.90
CA SER A 68 -10.25 5.53 9.71
C SER A 68 -9.44 4.64 8.77
N LEU A 69 -8.12 4.58 8.95
CA LEU A 69 -7.25 3.60 8.32
C LEU A 69 -6.69 2.70 9.42
N ARG A 70 -7.08 1.44 9.42
CA ARG A 70 -6.68 0.48 10.46
C ARG A 70 -6.11 -0.80 9.86
N TYR A 71 -5.14 -1.38 10.52
CA TYR A 71 -4.50 -2.61 10.11
C TYR A 71 -5.13 -3.80 10.82
N VAL A 72 -5.42 -4.87 10.08
CA VAL A 72 -6.20 -6.02 10.55
C VAL A 72 -5.45 -7.31 10.27
N ASP A 73 -5.27 -8.14 11.29
CA ASP A 73 -4.57 -9.42 11.21
C ASP A 73 -5.42 -10.63 11.65
N HIS A 74 -6.69 -10.42 12.00
CA HIS A 74 -7.62 -11.48 12.37
C HIS A 74 -9.08 -11.09 12.05
N VAL A 75 -9.93 -12.10 11.86
CA VAL A 75 -11.32 -11.91 11.42
C VAL A 75 -12.13 -11.01 12.37
N GLY A 76 -11.93 -11.17 13.68
CA GLY A 76 -12.66 -10.35 14.67
C GLY A 76 -12.38 -8.84 14.58
N ALA A 77 -11.19 -8.46 14.09
CA ALA A 77 -10.83 -7.07 13.87
C ALA A 77 -11.30 -6.53 12.49
N LEU A 78 -11.63 -7.39 11.52
CA LEU A 78 -12.06 -6.93 10.20
C LEU A 78 -13.37 -6.13 10.29
N GLY A 79 -14.36 -6.63 11.00
CA GLY A 79 -15.68 -5.99 11.08
C GLY A 79 -16.36 -5.86 9.72
N THR A 80 -17.00 -4.72 9.49
CA THR A 80 -17.67 -4.37 8.23
C THR A 80 -17.08 -3.05 7.69
N PRO A 81 -15.89 -3.08 7.09
CA PRO A 81 -15.25 -1.88 6.56
C PRO A 81 -15.93 -1.41 5.27
N ASP A 82 -15.67 -0.16 4.90
CA ASP A 82 -16.12 0.39 3.63
C ASP A 82 -15.17 0.01 2.47
N MET A 83 -13.90 -0.20 2.82
CA MET A 83 -12.85 -0.63 1.90
C MET A 83 -11.90 -1.60 2.59
N ILE A 84 -11.50 -2.63 1.86
CA ILE A 84 -10.44 -3.56 2.25
C ILE A 84 -9.25 -3.37 1.32
N LEU A 85 -8.07 -3.15 1.89
CA LEU A 85 -6.81 -3.02 1.18
C LEU A 85 -5.95 -4.27 1.43
N LEU A 86 -5.59 -4.95 0.36
CA LEU A 86 -4.61 -6.01 0.34
C LEU A 86 -3.27 -5.42 -0.09
N PRO A 87 -2.29 -5.29 0.80
CA PRO A 87 -1.02 -4.63 0.50
C PRO A 87 -0.08 -5.50 -0.34
N GLY A 88 1.01 -4.88 -0.77
CA GLY A 88 2.18 -5.61 -1.24
C GLY A 88 2.78 -6.51 -0.16
N THR A 89 3.48 -7.53 -0.59
CA THR A 89 4.17 -8.48 0.31
C THR A 89 5.46 -8.98 -0.31
N LYS A 90 6.39 -9.39 0.55
CA LYS A 90 7.64 -10.06 0.18
C LYS A 90 7.45 -11.55 -0.13
N SER A 91 6.26 -12.13 0.10
CA SER A 91 5.94 -13.53 -0.19
C SER A 91 4.44 -13.74 -0.36
N THR A 92 3.97 -13.63 -1.59
CA THR A 92 2.55 -13.69 -1.94
C THR A 92 1.93 -15.03 -1.59
N ILE A 93 2.61 -16.14 -1.90
CA ILE A 93 2.08 -17.50 -1.67
C ILE A 93 1.97 -17.78 -0.17
N ALA A 94 3.00 -17.45 0.61
CA ALA A 94 2.99 -17.71 2.04
C ALA A 94 1.93 -16.87 2.76
N ASP A 95 1.78 -15.59 2.39
CA ASP A 95 0.82 -14.69 3.00
C ASP A 95 -0.62 -15.01 2.57
N LEU A 96 -0.85 -15.44 1.32
CA LEU A 96 -2.16 -15.94 0.88
C LEU A 96 -2.57 -17.19 1.66
N ARG A 97 -1.62 -18.12 1.88
CA ARG A 97 -1.87 -19.29 2.73
C ARG A 97 -2.21 -18.89 4.16
N TRP A 98 -1.46 -17.96 4.72
CA TRP A 98 -1.73 -17.42 6.05
C TRP A 98 -3.12 -16.79 6.17
N LEU A 99 -3.56 -15.99 5.17
CA LEU A 99 -4.92 -15.43 5.11
C LEU A 99 -5.98 -16.52 5.19
N ARG A 100 -5.77 -17.62 4.46
CA ARG A 100 -6.68 -18.76 4.41
C ARG A 100 -6.74 -19.50 5.75
N GLU A 101 -5.59 -19.78 6.33
CA GLU A 101 -5.46 -20.45 7.63
C GLU A 101 -6.09 -19.63 8.77
N ARG A 102 -6.06 -18.31 8.67
CA ARG A 102 -6.67 -17.38 9.64
C ARG A 102 -8.14 -17.10 9.39
N GLY A 103 -8.72 -17.62 8.32
CA GLY A 103 -10.10 -17.35 7.94
C GLY A 103 -10.35 -15.94 7.38
N LEU A 104 -9.31 -15.12 7.24
CA LEU A 104 -9.40 -13.77 6.69
C LEU A 104 -9.81 -13.79 5.22
N GLU A 105 -9.33 -14.74 4.43
CA GLU A 105 -9.75 -14.89 3.03
C GLU A 105 -11.28 -15.03 2.92
N ALA A 106 -11.88 -15.93 3.69
CA ALA A 106 -13.32 -16.12 3.67
C ALA A 106 -14.10 -14.87 4.11
N ALA A 107 -13.59 -14.13 5.09
CA ALA A 107 -14.17 -12.88 5.53
C ALA A 107 -14.08 -11.80 4.45
N ILE A 108 -12.94 -11.66 3.77
CA ILE A 108 -12.75 -10.73 2.66
C ILE A 108 -13.71 -11.07 1.51
N LEU A 109 -13.81 -12.35 1.14
CA LEU A 109 -14.73 -12.82 0.09
C LEU A 109 -16.19 -12.48 0.43
N LYS A 110 -16.59 -12.64 1.70
CA LYS A 110 -17.93 -12.28 2.18
C LYS A 110 -18.18 -10.79 2.06
N GLU A 111 -17.24 -9.95 2.48
CA GLU A 111 -17.35 -8.49 2.39
C GLU A 111 -17.38 -8.03 0.92
N ALA A 112 -16.55 -8.61 0.06
CA ALA A 112 -16.56 -8.35 -1.38
C ALA A 112 -17.91 -8.68 -2.02
N ALA A 113 -18.49 -9.84 -1.68
CA ALA A 113 -19.83 -10.22 -2.14
C ALA A 113 -20.92 -9.28 -1.61
N GLY A 114 -20.72 -8.65 -0.45
CA GLY A 114 -21.57 -7.60 0.12
C GLY A 114 -21.40 -6.22 -0.55
N GLY A 115 -20.49 -6.10 -1.53
CA GLY A 115 -20.22 -4.87 -2.26
C GLY A 115 -19.21 -3.94 -1.58
N THR A 116 -18.50 -4.40 -0.53
CA THR A 116 -17.36 -3.65 0.04
C THR A 116 -16.27 -3.51 -1.01
N LEU A 117 -15.71 -2.31 -1.17
CA LEU A 117 -14.60 -2.07 -2.09
C LEU A 117 -13.38 -2.87 -1.64
N VAL A 118 -12.85 -3.71 -2.51
CA VAL A 118 -11.59 -4.45 -2.29
C VAL A 118 -10.56 -3.98 -3.29
N PHE A 119 -9.39 -3.61 -2.80
CA PHE A 119 -8.29 -3.16 -3.64
C PHE A 119 -6.98 -3.86 -3.26
N GLY A 120 -6.37 -4.54 -4.23
CA GLY A 120 -5.07 -5.19 -4.05
C GLY A 120 -3.95 -4.39 -4.69
N VAL A 121 -2.81 -4.28 -3.99
CA VAL A 121 -1.57 -3.67 -4.52
C VAL A 121 -0.51 -4.75 -4.64
N CYS A 122 0.13 -4.88 -5.79
CA CYS A 122 1.25 -5.78 -6.06
C CYS A 122 0.94 -7.24 -5.63
N GLY A 123 1.55 -7.76 -4.57
CA GLY A 123 1.23 -9.08 -4.03
C GLY A 123 -0.23 -9.25 -3.64
N GLY A 124 -0.85 -8.22 -3.05
CA GLY A 124 -2.28 -8.20 -2.76
C GLY A 124 -3.14 -8.28 -4.01
N TYR A 125 -2.74 -7.64 -5.10
CA TYR A 125 -3.40 -7.77 -6.40
C TYR A 125 -3.28 -9.20 -6.93
N GLN A 126 -2.10 -9.82 -6.86
CA GLN A 126 -1.87 -11.20 -7.26
C GLN A 126 -2.77 -12.19 -6.51
N MET A 127 -2.98 -11.96 -5.20
CA MET A 127 -3.86 -12.78 -4.36
C MET A 127 -5.32 -12.77 -4.81
N LEU A 128 -5.78 -11.68 -5.42
CA LEU A 128 -7.17 -11.53 -5.90
C LEU A 128 -7.47 -12.40 -7.13
N GLY A 129 -6.44 -12.87 -7.85
CA GLY A 129 -6.57 -13.69 -9.05
C GLY A 129 -7.11 -15.09 -8.78
N ARG A 130 -7.18 -15.91 -9.84
CA ARG A 130 -7.60 -17.31 -9.79
C ARG A 130 -6.53 -18.22 -9.19
N SER A 131 -5.29 -18.00 -9.56
CA SER A 131 -4.14 -18.79 -9.10
C SER A 131 -2.86 -17.97 -9.05
N VAL A 132 -1.96 -18.43 -8.19
CA VAL A 132 -0.58 -17.95 -8.09
C VAL A 132 0.33 -19.17 -8.19
N SER A 133 1.23 -19.20 -9.16
CA SER A 133 2.15 -20.30 -9.38
C SER A 133 3.61 -19.86 -9.36
N ASP A 134 4.46 -20.70 -8.79
CA ASP A 134 5.90 -20.50 -8.65
C ASP A 134 6.67 -21.74 -9.10
N PRO A 135 6.67 -22.04 -10.42
CA PRO A 135 7.32 -23.23 -10.95
C PRO A 135 8.85 -23.21 -10.80
N GLU A 136 9.44 -22.03 -10.64
CA GLU A 136 10.88 -21.84 -10.51
C GLU A 136 11.35 -21.77 -9.04
N GLY A 137 10.41 -21.76 -8.07
CA GLY A 137 10.72 -21.65 -6.64
C GLY A 137 11.33 -20.31 -6.23
N VAL A 138 10.90 -19.24 -6.90
CA VAL A 138 11.46 -17.90 -6.71
C VAL A 138 11.03 -17.28 -5.39
N GLU A 139 9.79 -17.53 -4.97
CA GLU A 139 9.18 -16.93 -3.79
C GLU A 139 9.09 -17.89 -2.60
N ALA A 140 8.71 -19.12 -2.84
CA ALA A 140 8.44 -20.07 -1.76
C ALA A 140 8.93 -21.47 -2.07
N ALA A 141 10.04 -21.88 -1.48
CA ALA A 141 10.53 -23.24 -1.58
C ALA A 141 9.45 -24.27 -1.16
N GLY A 142 9.04 -25.11 -2.09
CA GLY A 142 8.16 -26.26 -1.85
C GLY A 142 6.66 -26.06 -2.16
N LEU A 143 6.22 -24.87 -2.53
CA LEU A 143 4.87 -24.62 -3.04
C LEU A 143 4.96 -24.13 -4.48
N THR A 144 4.50 -24.93 -5.43
CA THR A 144 4.56 -24.58 -6.85
C THR A 144 3.31 -23.88 -7.35
N GLU A 145 2.19 -24.03 -6.65
CA GLU A 145 0.92 -23.41 -7.02
C GLU A 145 -0.01 -23.29 -5.81
N LEU A 146 -0.76 -22.18 -5.77
CA LEU A 146 -1.83 -21.94 -4.80
C LEU A 146 -3.00 -21.27 -5.50
N ARG A 147 -4.22 -21.77 -5.24
CA ARG A 147 -5.44 -21.10 -5.69
C ARG A 147 -5.54 -19.72 -5.06
N GLY A 148 -5.80 -18.69 -5.87
CA GLY A 148 -6.07 -17.33 -5.42
C GLY A 148 -7.49 -17.18 -4.85
N MET A 149 -7.89 -15.95 -4.58
CA MET A 149 -9.24 -15.63 -4.08
C MET A 149 -10.32 -15.75 -5.16
N GLY A 150 -9.95 -15.72 -6.45
CA GLY A 150 -10.89 -15.85 -7.58
C GLY A 150 -11.81 -14.65 -7.73
N LEU A 151 -11.42 -13.49 -7.25
CA LEU A 151 -12.17 -12.24 -7.39
C LEU A 151 -11.86 -11.50 -8.69
N LEU A 152 -10.70 -11.76 -9.29
CA LEU A 152 -10.27 -11.25 -10.58
C LEU A 152 -9.93 -12.39 -11.54
N GLU A 153 -10.24 -12.20 -12.82
CA GLU A 153 -10.06 -13.17 -13.90
C GLU A 153 -8.61 -13.16 -14.40
N MET A 154 -7.65 -13.41 -13.51
CA MET A 154 -6.25 -13.45 -13.86
C MET A 154 -5.51 -14.57 -13.12
N GLU A 155 -4.39 -15.00 -13.69
CA GLU A 155 -3.46 -15.96 -13.10
C GLU A 155 -2.08 -15.33 -13.01
N THR A 156 -1.36 -15.58 -11.92
CA THR A 156 -0.01 -15.03 -11.72
C THR A 156 1.01 -16.16 -11.75
N VAL A 157 2.05 -15.99 -12.54
CA VAL A 157 3.20 -16.91 -12.59
C VAL A 157 4.46 -16.15 -12.15
N PHE A 158 5.15 -16.68 -11.14
CA PHE A 158 6.44 -16.13 -10.71
C PHE A 158 7.56 -16.63 -11.62
N HIS A 159 8.43 -15.70 -12.00
CA HIS A 159 9.64 -15.92 -12.78
C HIS A 159 10.82 -15.25 -12.12
N GLY A 160 12.04 -15.75 -12.35
CA GLY A 160 13.27 -15.18 -11.78
C GLY A 160 13.60 -13.74 -12.19
N GLU A 161 12.91 -13.20 -13.19
CA GLU A 161 13.07 -11.82 -13.61
C GLU A 161 12.24 -10.85 -12.79
N LYS A 162 12.90 -9.93 -12.09
CA LYS A 162 12.26 -8.85 -11.35
C LYS A 162 11.89 -7.69 -12.27
N VAL A 163 10.63 -7.30 -12.27
CA VAL A 163 10.19 -6.05 -12.88
C VAL A 163 10.49 -4.92 -11.90
N GLN A 164 11.17 -3.88 -12.36
CA GLN A 164 11.43 -2.66 -11.58
C GLN A 164 11.42 -1.47 -12.54
N ARG A 165 10.39 -0.66 -12.48
CA ARG A 165 10.25 0.51 -13.36
C ARG A 165 9.39 1.60 -12.72
N GLN A 166 9.65 2.84 -13.08
CA GLN A 166 8.70 3.92 -12.88
C GLN A 166 7.62 3.84 -13.96
N THR A 167 6.40 4.15 -13.57
CA THR A 167 5.25 4.13 -14.46
C THR A 167 4.38 5.35 -14.23
N ALA A 168 3.84 5.90 -15.31
CA ALA A 168 2.89 7.00 -15.28
C ALA A 168 1.98 6.90 -16.50
N GLY A 169 0.76 7.39 -16.37
CA GLY A 169 -0.20 7.37 -17.46
C GLY A 169 -1.51 8.04 -17.07
N MET A 170 -2.55 7.67 -17.78
CA MET A 170 -3.91 8.13 -17.55
C MET A 170 -4.83 6.91 -17.48
N PHE A 171 -5.72 6.87 -16.51
CA PHE A 171 -6.73 5.81 -16.44
C PHE A 171 -7.72 5.93 -17.58
N SER A 172 -8.05 4.80 -18.17
CA SER A 172 -9.08 4.69 -19.21
C SER A 172 -9.75 3.32 -19.15
N GLY A 173 -11.05 3.26 -19.44
CA GLY A 173 -11.80 2.01 -19.44
C GLY A 173 -12.01 1.43 -18.03
N VAL A 174 -11.87 2.21 -16.97
CA VAL A 174 -12.22 1.80 -15.61
C VAL A 174 -13.74 1.76 -15.49
N GLU A 175 -14.28 0.62 -15.11
CA GLU A 175 -15.71 0.38 -14.94
C GLU A 175 -16.06 0.18 -13.45
N GLY A 176 -17.37 0.12 -13.15
CA GLY A 176 -17.87 -0.17 -11.81
C GLY A 176 -17.69 0.99 -10.82
N MET A 177 -17.40 0.67 -9.57
CA MET A 177 -17.37 1.63 -8.46
C MET A 177 -16.31 2.73 -8.66
N LEU A 178 -15.19 2.40 -9.29
CA LEU A 178 -14.07 3.33 -9.51
C LEU A 178 -14.06 3.97 -10.91
N ALA A 179 -15.18 3.98 -11.62
CA ALA A 179 -15.29 4.62 -12.95
C ALA A 179 -14.89 6.13 -12.93
N GLY A 180 -15.02 6.79 -11.79
CA GLY A 180 -14.58 8.19 -11.61
C GLY A 180 -13.07 8.40 -11.72
N LEU A 181 -12.27 7.33 -11.74
CA LEU A 181 -10.83 7.43 -11.98
C LEU A 181 -10.47 7.69 -13.45
N ASN A 182 -11.39 7.44 -14.39
CA ASN A 182 -11.11 7.69 -15.81
C ASN A 182 -10.67 9.14 -16.02
N GLU A 183 -9.67 9.32 -16.91
CA GLU A 183 -9.04 10.60 -17.23
C GLU A 183 -8.14 11.19 -16.12
N LEU A 184 -8.08 10.58 -14.92
CA LEU A 184 -7.08 10.95 -13.94
C LEU A 184 -5.70 10.39 -14.31
N ARG A 185 -4.68 11.18 -14.03
CA ARG A 185 -3.30 10.75 -14.17
C ARG A 185 -2.89 9.93 -12.96
N TYR A 186 -2.13 8.87 -13.23
CA TYR A 186 -1.42 8.11 -12.19
C TYR A 186 0.08 8.20 -12.42
N GLU A 187 0.82 8.10 -11.36
CA GLU A 187 2.28 7.94 -11.33
C GLU A 187 2.67 7.05 -10.16
N GLY A 188 3.78 6.35 -10.29
CA GLY A 188 4.28 5.47 -9.27
C GLY A 188 5.38 4.56 -9.79
N TYR A 189 5.57 3.43 -9.16
CA TYR A 189 6.56 2.45 -9.58
C TYR A 189 6.02 1.02 -9.44
N GLU A 190 6.57 0.13 -10.24
CA GLU A 190 6.30 -1.30 -10.17
C GLU A 190 7.56 -2.03 -9.73
N ILE A 191 7.40 -2.94 -8.76
CA ILE A 191 8.47 -3.78 -8.26
C ILE A 191 7.91 -5.15 -7.88
N HIS A 192 7.99 -6.12 -8.79
CA HIS A 192 7.41 -7.46 -8.57
C HIS A 192 8.14 -8.53 -9.40
N MET A 193 7.97 -9.80 -9.03
CA MET A 193 8.54 -10.95 -9.73
C MET A 193 7.48 -11.74 -10.51
N GLY A 194 6.22 -11.73 -10.10
CA GLY A 194 5.13 -12.41 -10.79
C GLY A 194 4.62 -11.60 -11.99
N ARG A 195 4.19 -12.31 -13.02
CA ARG A 195 3.51 -11.75 -14.19
C ARG A 195 2.11 -12.34 -14.26
N SER A 196 1.09 -11.49 -14.36
CA SER A 196 -0.29 -11.93 -14.41
C SER A 196 -0.85 -11.97 -15.83
N GLU A 197 -0.35 -11.15 -16.75
CA GLU A 197 -0.73 -11.11 -18.17
C GLU A 197 0.37 -10.46 -19.01
N ALA A 198 0.30 -10.61 -20.34
CA ALA A 198 1.28 -10.03 -21.26
C ALA A 198 1.24 -8.49 -21.33
N GLN A 199 0.07 -7.91 -21.14
CA GLN A 199 -0.13 -6.46 -21.02
C GLN A 199 -1.04 -6.18 -19.84
N MET A 200 -0.46 -5.64 -18.77
CA MET A 200 -1.19 -5.32 -17.55
C MET A 200 -1.71 -3.88 -17.61
N PRO A 201 -3.00 -3.64 -17.43
CA PRO A 201 -3.50 -2.30 -17.20
C PRO A 201 -2.97 -1.77 -15.87
N ALA A 202 -2.83 -0.45 -15.75
CA ALA A 202 -2.43 0.18 -14.48
C ALA A 202 -3.41 -0.12 -13.34
N LEU A 203 -4.67 -0.32 -13.68
CA LEU A 203 -5.75 -0.75 -12.80
C LEU A 203 -6.55 -1.84 -13.49
N ALA A 204 -6.61 -3.02 -12.92
CA ALA A 204 -7.48 -4.11 -13.35
C ALA A 204 -8.65 -4.24 -12.37
N GLY A 205 -9.81 -4.63 -12.87
CA GLY A 205 -10.95 -4.92 -12.03
C GLY A 205 -12.26 -4.34 -12.56
N ASN A 206 -13.32 -4.71 -11.86
CA ASN A 206 -14.69 -4.31 -12.21
C ASN A 206 -15.59 -4.44 -10.97
N GLY A 207 -16.75 -3.79 -11.01
CA GLY A 207 -17.68 -3.81 -9.88
C GLY A 207 -17.13 -3.10 -8.66
N ASN A 208 -16.73 -3.86 -7.65
CA ASN A 208 -16.15 -3.38 -6.40
C ASN A 208 -14.80 -4.01 -6.06
N VAL A 209 -14.18 -4.73 -7.00
CA VAL A 209 -12.87 -5.36 -6.79
C VAL A 209 -11.88 -4.86 -7.82
N TYR A 210 -10.75 -4.37 -7.36
CA TYR A 210 -9.70 -3.80 -8.21
C TYR A 210 -8.32 -4.18 -7.70
N GLY A 211 -7.34 -4.07 -8.59
CA GLY A 211 -5.94 -4.26 -8.24
C GLY A 211 -4.99 -3.58 -9.20
N SER A 212 -3.80 -3.29 -8.71
CA SER A 212 -2.74 -2.63 -9.43
C SER A 212 -1.37 -3.16 -9.02
N TYR A 213 -0.43 -3.17 -9.97
CA TYR A 213 0.99 -3.35 -9.64
C TYR A 213 1.68 -2.05 -9.22
N VAL A 214 1.02 -0.91 -9.43
CA VAL A 214 1.62 0.40 -9.21
C VAL A 214 1.61 0.74 -7.73
N HIS A 215 2.79 0.83 -7.13
CA HIS A 215 3.02 1.40 -5.81
C HIS A 215 2.98 2.93 -5.88
N GLY A 216 2.49 3.57 -4.82
CA GLY A 216 2.29 5.02 -4.80
C GLY A 216 1.09 5.51 -5.62
N ILE A 217 0.28 4.60 -6.16
CA ILE A 217 -0.87 4.95 -7.02
C ILE A 217 -1.85 5.92 -6.33
N PHE A 218 -2.04 5.79 -5.02
CA PHE A 218 -2.95 6.66 -4.26
C PHE A 218 -2.38 8.04 -3.96
N ASP A 219 -1.08 8.25 -4.19
CA ASP A 219 -0.41 9.53 -3.98
C ASP A 219 -0.70 10.54 -5.09
N ALA A 220 -1.05 10.05 -6.29
CA ALA A 220 -1.35 10.94 -7.40
C ALA A 220 -2.62 11.78 -7.14
N PRO A 221 -2.61 13.05 -7.54
CA PRO A 221 -3.70 13.97 -7.23
C PRO A 221 -5.07 13.48 -7.71
N GLY A 222 -6.06 13.52 -6.82
CA GLY A 222 -7.45 13.18 -7.11
C GLY A 222 -7.79 11.69 -7.00
N ILE A 223 -6.82 10.77 -6.98
CA ILE A 223 -7.13 9.32 -6.93
C ILE A 223 -7.76 8.93 -5.61
N ALA A 224 -7.15 9.30 -4.49
CA ALA A 224 -7.73 9.04 -3.17
C ALA A 224 -9.09 9.73 -3.01
N ASP A 225 -9.24 10.96 -3.55
CA ASP A 225 -10.51 11.67 -3.54
C ASP A 225 -11.62 10.90 -4.25
N GLU A 226 -11.37 10.43 -5.48
CA GLU A 226 -12.39 9.71 -6.27
C GLU A 226 -12.75 8.36 -5.62
N ILE A 227 -11.79 7.64 -5.05
CA ILE A 227 -12.06 6.43 -4.29
C ILE A 227 -12.95 6.74 -3.08
N LEU A 228 -12.63 7.78 -2.31
CA LEU A 228 -13.43 8.19 -1.16
C LEU A 228 -14.81 8.71 -1.57
N LYS A 229 -14.94 9.41 -2.70
CA LYS A 229 -16.25 9.81 -3.26
C LYS A 229 -17.11 8.60 -3.60
N ALA A 230 -16.53 7.56 -4.21
CA ALA A 230 -17.24 6.33 -4.52
C ALA A 230 -17.73 5.62 -3.24
N ILE A 231 -16.91 5.56 -2.20
CA ILE A 231 -17.27 5.01 -0.90
C ILE A 231 -18.39 5.86 -0.25
N CYS A 232 -18.25 7.18 -0.25
CA CYS A 232 -19.26 8.10 0.30
C CYS A 232 -20.59 7.98 -0.42
N ALA A 233 -20.59 7.87 -1.74
CA ALA A 233 -21.80 7.68 -2.55
C ALA A 233 -22.53 6.37 -2.15
N ARG A 234 -21.79 5.27 -1.99
CA ARG A 234 -22.36 4.00 -1.51
C ARG A 234 -22.95 4.10 -0.11
N ARG A 235 -22.30 4.88 0.78
CA ARG A 235 -22.75 5.10 2.16
C ARG A 235 -23.87 6.13 2.29
N GLY A 236 -24.18 6.89 1.25
CA GLY A 236 -25.08 8.04 1.34
C GLY A 236 -24.55 9.20 2.19
N VAL A 237 -23.21 9.35 2.26
CA VAL A 237 -22.52 10.40 3.01
C VAL A 237 -21.94 11.42 2.04
N ALA A 238 -21.98 12.69 2.35
CA ALA A 238 -21.35 13.73 1.53
C ALA A 238 -19.82 13.64 1.64
N PHE A 239 -19.11 13.65 0.49
CA PHE A 239 -17.64 13.65 0.49
C PHE A 239 -17.03 14.82 1.26
N SER A 240 -17.68 16.00 1.19
CA SER A 240 -17.26 17.19 1.96
C SER A 240 -17.22 16.98 3.49
N ALA A 241 -17.96 15.98 4.00
CA ALA A 241 -17.94 15.65 5.41
C ALA A 241 -16.66 14.93 5.87
N LEU A 242 -15.82 14.45 4.94
CA LEU A 242 -14.52 13.84 5.25
C LEU A 242 -13.44 14.87 5.62
N GLY A 243 -13.70 16.15 5.40
CA GLY A 243 -12.74 17.24 5.55
C GLY A 243 -12.00 17.54 4.25
N THR A 244 -11.44 18.74 4.14
CA THR A 244 -10.60 19.12 3.01
C THR A 244 -9.15 18.78 3.32
N PHE A 245 -8.49 18.09 2.40
CA PHE A 245 -7.08 17.75 2.53
C PHE A 245 -6.24 18.67 1.64
N ASP A 246 -5.39 19.48 2.27
CA ASP A 246 -4.34 20.23 1.59
C ASP A 246 -3.02 19.45 1.69
N ARG A 247 -2.68 18.77 0.59
CA ARG A 247 -1.47 17.95 0.50
C ARG A 247 -0.20 18.81 0.62
N ALA A 248 -0.21 20.03 0.07
CA ALA A 248 0.95 20.91 0.13
C ALA A 248 1.20 21.37 1.56
N ALA A 249 0.18 21.88 2.24
CA ALA A 249 0.27 22.30 3.63
C ALA A 249 0.64 21.12 4.57
N TYR A 250 0.12 19.92 4.30
CA TYR A 250 0.50 18.74 5.07
C TYR A 250 1.99 18.42 4.90
N ARG A 251 2.49 18.39 3.67
CA ARG A 251 3.91 18.09 3.38
C ARG A 251 4.84 19.09 4.03
N GLU A 252 4.54 20.39 3.91
CA GLU A 252 5.32 21.45 4.57
C GLU A 252 5.36 21.24 6.08
N ARG A 253 4.22 20.92 6.70
CA ARG A 253 4.18 20.61 8.14
C ARG A 253 5.02 19.40 8.52
N GLN A 254 5.07 18.34 7.69
CA GLN A 254 5.93 17.19 7.94
C GLN A 254 7.42 17.56 7.82
N TYR A 255 7.78 18.44 6.89
CA TYR A 255 9.15 18.94 6.78
C TYR A 255 9.53 19.80 7.99
N ASP A 256 8.62 20.65 8.47
CA ASP A 256 8.85 21.44 9.69
C ASP A 256 9.08 20.53 10.91
N LEU A 257 8.22 19.51 11.11
CA LEU A 257 8.36 18.54 12.19
C LEU A 257 9.70 17.78 12.11
N LEU A 258 10.09 17.36 10.92
CA LEU A 258 11.38 16.70 10.70
C LEU A 258 12.54 17.66 11.01
N ALA A 259 12.46 18.89 10.53
CA ALA A 259 13.49 19.90 10.78
C ALA A 259 13.63 20.21 12.28
N ASP A 260 12.53 20.29 13.00
CA ASP A 260 12.52 20.52 14.44
C ASP A 260 13.10 19.32 15.21
N ALA A 261 12.76 18.09 14.81
CA ALA A 261 13.33 16.88 15.38
C ALA A 261 14.85 16.81 15.18
N VAL A 262 15.31 17.14 13.96
CA VAL A 262 16.76 17.21 13.65
C VAL A 262 17.45 18.28 14.49
N ARG A 263 16.88 19.48 14.58
CA ARG A 263 17.45 20.57 15.40
C ARG A 263 17.52 20.22 16.88
N ALA A 264 16.52 19.49 17.39
CA ALA A 264 16.48 19.06 18.77
C ALA A 264 17.46 17.91 19.08
N GLY A 265 17.75 17.06 18.10
CA GLY A 265 18.60 15.87 18.24
C GLY A 265 20.07 16.09 17.90
N LEU A 266 20.44 17.18 17.24
CA LEU A 266 21.80 17.45 16.80
C LEU A 266 22.37 18.75 17.37
N ASP A 267 23.69 18.78 17.59
CA ASP A 267 24.43 20.03 17.80
C ASP A 267 24.50 20.80 16.46
N MET A 268 23.50 21.64 16.22
CA MET A 268 23.40 22.39 14.98
C MET A 268 24.55 23.38 14.78
N GLU A 269 25.15 23.89 15.85
CA GLU A 269 26.32 24.78 15.77
C GLU A 269 27.51 24.02 15.21
N PHE A 270 27.75 22.81 15.72
CA PHE A 270 28.78 21.92 15.20
C PHE A 270 28.55 21.60 13.73
N VAL A 271 27.30 21.22 13.36
CA VAL A 271 26.92 20.92 11.96
C VAL A 271 27.22 22.10 11.05
N TYR A 272 26.84 23.32 11.43
CA TYR A 272 27.12 24.52 10.62
C TYR A 272 28.61 24.83 10.51
N ARG A 273 29.42 24.60 11.56
CA ARG A 273 30.87 24.78 11.51
C ARG A 273 31.52 23.81 10.51
N VAL A 274 31.09 22.52 10.51
CA VAL A 274 31.55 21.55 9.52
C VAL A 274 31.16 21.98 8.08
N LEU A 275 29.92 22.39 7.87
CA LEU A 275 29.45 22.83 6.55
C LEU A 275 30.21 24.07 6.04
N ARG A 276 30.61 24.97 6.93
CA ARG A 276 31.40 26.15 6.59
C ARG A 276 32.92 25.85 6.50
N LYS A 277 33.33 24.60 6.72
CA LYS A 277 34.73 24.19 6.74
C LYS A 277 35.58 24.96 7.78
N GLU A 278 35.00 25.26 8.93
CA GLU A 278 35.65 25.92 10.05
C GLU A 278 36.36 24.93 10.98
N ILE A 279 36.05 23.65 10.79
CA ILE A 279 36.67 22.51 11.51
C ILE A 279 36.80 21.33 10.55
#